data_e55e896fd00211c96237b939cf589419
#
_entry.id   e55e896fd00211c96237b939cf589419
#
_cell.length_a   1.000
_cell.length_b   1.000
_cell.length_c   1.000
_cell.angle_alpha   90.00
_cell.angle_beta   90.00
_cell.angle_gamma   90.00
#
_symmetry.space_group_name_H-M   'P 1'
#
loop_
_entity.id
_entity.type
_entity.pdbx_description
1 polymer ?
#
loop_
_entity_poly.entity_id
_entity_poly.type
_entity_poly.pdbx_seq_one_letter_code
_entity_poly.pdbx_strand_id
1 'polypeptide(L)'
;SRGHANTASRGFDLLDSLMNHIRNDYLEVRDPVETAEGTFRGLVNSLDPLSAYLSPSLLEAYAAPRTGRETGPGISVLKRYAAFPQIAAVVEGSPAEEVGLEPGDLVSAIDGANTLSMSLTEVKLLLAGGDERPVDIRVLRGNDTHDYNVPRTVLFPEPFAFERAQGRPARLRVHRFEAGLASRLEREVVPALKGRQGGLALDLRGCQDGSLDEAVRVANLFAKAAVAGRFEGRGGAKETVSCPAEAALGAVPLVVWTDAGTLGPAELAAGILQELGRAKVVGFKTAGLVGRSKLIPLKDDSAILLTSGIFSLPSGRKLWDDGIVPDAAIPFDQLDEKTYFERTIALLPKL
;
A
#
# COMPACT_ATOMS: atom_id res chain seq x y z
N SER A 1 -11.90 26.99 -24.30
CA SER A 1 -12.94 26.27 -23.50
C SER A 1 -14.03 25.59 -24.34
N ARG A 2 -14.33 26.02 -25.58
CA ARG A 2 -15.32 25.39 -26.46
C ARG A 2 -14.86 24.05 -27.07
N GLY A 3 -13.56 23.81 -27.28
CA GLY A 3 -13.03 22.57 -27.85
C GLY A 3 -13.16 21.36 -26.92
N HIS A 4 -13.00 21.53 -25.60
CA HIS A 4 -13.06 20.41 -24.63
C HIS A 4 -14.50 19.94 -24.37
N ALA A 5 -15.49 20.82 -24.39
CA ALA A 5 -16.90 20.45 -24.24
C ALA A 5 -17.39 19.59 -25.41
N ASN A 6 -16.93 19.85 -26.64
CA ASN A 6 -17.33 19.11 -27.83
C ASN A 6 -16.69 17.71 -27.89
N THR A 7 -15.51 17.53 -27.30
CA THR A 7 -14.80 16.22 -27.24
C THR A 7 -15.42 15.28 -26.19
N ALA A 8 -15.83 15.83 -25.04
CA ALA A 8 -16.52 15.07 -24.00
C ALA A 8 -17.89 14.56 -24.47
N SER A 9 -18.67 15.42 -25.15
CA SER A 9 -19.98 15.03 -25.73
C SER A 9 -19.82 13.86 -26.72
N ARG A 10 -18.84 13.92 -27.62
CA ARG A 10 -18.58 12.81 -28.58
C ARG A 10 -18.22 11.50 -27.89
N GLY A 11 -17.51 11.54 -26.76
CA GLY A 11 -17.20 10.33 -26.00
C GLY A 11 -18.45 9.67 -25.38
N PHE A 12 -19.35 10.47 -24.83
CA PHE A 12 -20.60 9.98 -24.29
C PHE A 12 -21.54 9.46 -25.40
N ASP A 13 -21.66 10.17 -26.53
CA ASP A 13 -22.45 9.74 -27.67
C ASP A 13 -21.95 8.40 -28.23
N LEU A 14 -20.63 8.20 -28.28
CA LEU A 14 -20.02 6.93 -28.70
C LEU A 14 -20.32 5.80 -27.72
N LEU A 15 -20.22 6.05 -26.42
CA LEU A 15 -20.53 5.08 -25.38
C LEU A 15 -22.01 4.64 -25.44
N ASP A 16 -22.93 5.60 -25.58
CA ASP A 16 -24.37 5.32 -25.74
C ASP A 16 -24.63 4.49 -27.00
N SER A 17 -24.01 4.84 -28.12
CA SER A 17 -24.11 4.08 -29.37
C SER A 17 -23.62 2.63 -29.20
N LEU A 18 -22.47 2.44 -28.54
CA LEU A 18 -21.89 1.12 -28.28
C LEU A 18 -22.80 0.28 -27.40
N MET A 19 -23.33 0.86 -26.32
CA MET A 19 -24.28 0.17 -25.43
C MET A 19 -25.58 -0.22 -26.15
N ASN A 20 -26.07 0.64 -27.05
CA ASN A 20 -27.24 0.34 -27.87
C ASN A 20 -26.99 -0.82 -28.85
N HIS A 21 -25.82 -0.88 -29.48
CA HIS A 21 -25.45 -2.02 -30.35
C HIS A 21 -25.28 -3.30 -29.54
N ILE A 22 -24.64 -3.28 -28.38
CA ILE A 22 -24.57 -4.49 -27.53
C ILE A 22 -25.95 -4.98 -27.17
N ARG A 23 -26.88 -4.11 -26.75
CA ARG A 23 -28.21 -4.46 -26.34
C ARG A 23 -29.07 -5.03 -27.52
N ASN A 24 -28.90 -4.48 -28.71
CA ASN A 24 -29.81 -4.79 -29.83
C ASN A 24 -29.24 -5.84 -30.80
N ASP A 25 -27.91 -5.92 -30.93
CA ASP A 25 -27.25 -6.68 -32.00
C ASP A 25 -26.44 -7.88 -31.46
N TYR A 26 -26.15 -7.91 -30.13
CA TYR A 26 -25.38 -9.01 -29.53
C TYR A 26 -26.22 -10.31 -29.49
N LEU A 27 -25.58 -11.45 -29.76
CA LEU A 27 -26.20 -12.78 -29.87
C LEU A 27 -27.00 -13.19 -28.61
N GLU A 28 -26.51 -12.85 -27.43
CA GLU A 28 -27.12 -13.16 -26.15
C GLU A 28 -27.66 -11.89 -25.49
N VAL A 29 -28.84 -12.00 -24.86
CA VAL A 29 -29.37 -10.92 -24.03
C VAL A 29 -28.45 -10.80 -22.78
N ARG A 30 -27.78 -9.68 -22.67
CA ARG A 30 -26.96 -9.32 -21.50
C ARG A 30 -27.66 -8.29 -20.64
N ASP A 31 -27.46 -8.36 -19.34
CA ASP A 31 -27.89 -7.30 -18.44
C ASP A 31 -27.13 -6.00 -18.78
N PRO A 32 -27.85 -4.91 -19.10
CA PRO A 32 -27.21 -3.63 -19.39
C PRO A 32 -26.36 -3.09 -18.22
N VAL A 33 -26.75 -3.40 -16.97
CA VAL A 33 -26.02 -2.95 -15.76
C VAL A 33 -24.68 -3.67 -15.65
N GLU A 34 -24.68 -5.01 -15.78
CA GLU A 34 -23.43 -5.81 -15.78
C GLU A 34 -22.49 -5.38 -16.92
N THR A 35 -23.03 -5.11 -18.10
CA THR A 35 -22.26 -4.66 -19.25
C THR A 35 -21.64 -3.27 -18.99
N ALA A 36 -22.39 -2.37 -18.35
CA ALA A 36 -21.93 -1.04 -17.97
C ALA A 36 -20.85 -1.09 -16.89
N GLU A 37 -20.96 -2.00 -15.90
CA GLU A 37 -19.95 -2.18 -14.86
C GLU A 37 -18.56 -2.47 -15.44
N GLY A 38 -18.47 -3.38 -16.43
CA GLY A 38 -17.21 -3.67 -17.10
C GLY A 38 -16.59 -2.43 -17.74
N THR A 39 -17.43 -1.55 -18.30
CA THR A 39 -17.00 -0.27 -18.89
C THR A 39 -16.51 0.69 -17.81
N PHE A 40 -17.25 0.84 -16.71
CA PHE A 40 -16.87 1.72 -15.59
C PHE A 40 -15.58 1.26 -14.92
N ARG A 41 -15.42 -0.06 -14.72
CA ARG A 41 -14.16 -0.65 -14.24
C ARG A 41 -12.99 -0.28 -15.16
N GLY A 42 -13.14 -0.52 -16.46
CA GLY A 42 -12.10 -0.19 -17.44
C GLY A 42 -11.74 1.29 -17.41
N LEU A 43 -12.74 2.17 -17.36
CA LEU A 43 -12.55 3.61 -17.34
C LEU A 43 -11.79 4.10 -16.08
N VAL A 44 -12.20 3.64 -14.90
CA VAL A 44 -11.63 4.12 -13.63
C VAL A 44 -10.33 3.42 -13.28
N ASN A 45 -10.29 2.09 -13.41
CA ASN A 45 -9.10 1.30 -13.03
C ASN A 45 -7.90 1.57 -13.95
N SER A 46 -8.12 2.15 -15.16
CA SER A 46 -7.05 2.53 -16.09
C SER A 46 -6.35 3.84 -15.74
N LEU A 47 -6.88 4.63 -14.81
CA LEU A 47 -6.33 5.94 -14.48
C LEU A 47 -4.98 5.83 -13.75
N ASP A 48 -4.96 5.03 -12.68
CA ASP A 48 -3.79 4.78 -11.84
C ASP A 48 -4.03 3.59 -10.89
N PRO A 49 -2.98 3.10 -10.17
CA PRO A 49 -3.12 1.94 -9.28
C PRO A 49 -4.04 2.13 -8.06
N LEU A 50 -4.27 3.36 -7.61
CA LEU A 50 -5.10 3.66 -6.42
C LEU A 50 -6.54 4.02 -6.78
N SER A 51 -6.83 4.33 -8.06
CA SER A 51 -8.18 4.60 -8.53
C SER A 51 -8.93 3.30 -8.81
N ALA A 52 -10.18 3.22 -8.38
CA ALA A 52 -11.01 2.02 -8.51
C ALA A 52 -12.49 2.36 -8.70
N TYR A 53 -13.17 1.61 -9.56
CA TYR A 53 -14.62 1.50 -9.51
C TYR A 53 -15.00 0.44 -8.47
N LEU A 54 -15.90 0.79 -7.57
CA LEU A 54 -16.42 -0.10 -6.53
C LEU A 54 -17.91 -0.37 -6.81
N SER A 55 -18.22 -1.60 -7.21
CA SER A 55 -19.61 -2.07 -7.26
C SER A 55 -20.25 -2.00 -5.86
N PRO A 56 -21.57 -2.08 -5.72
CA PRO A 56 -22.22 -2.02 -4.40
C PRO A 56 -21.62 -3.00 -3.39
N SER A 57 -21.35 -4.26 -3.81
CA SER A 57 -20.75 -5.27 -2.94
C SER A 57 -19.29 -4.96 -2.56
N LEU A 58 -18.50 -4.43 -3.48
CA LEU A 58 -17.13 -4.00 -3.20
C LEU A 58 -17.10 -2.75 -2.32
N LEU A 59 -18.07 -1.83 -2.49
CA LEU A 59 -18.21 -0.66 -1.63
C LEU A 59 -18.55 -1.06 -0.19
N GLU A 60 -19.45 -2.02 -0.01
CA GLU A 60 -19.78 -2.56 1.31
C GLU A 60 -18.54 -3.16 1.98
N ALA A 61 -17.80 -4.01 1.27
CA ALA A 61 -16.54 -4.60 1.77
C ALA A 61 -15.47 -3.53 2.06
N TYR A 62 -15.38 -2.50 1.22
CA TYR A 62 -14.42 -1.39 1.42
C TYR A 62 -14.78 -0.53 2.63
N ALA A 63 -16.08 -0.27 2.87
CA ALA A 63 -16.59 0.55 3.96
C ALA A 63 -16.70 -0.22 5.29
N ALA A 64 -16.56 -1.53 5.29
CA ALA A 64 -16.63 -2.34 6.49
C ALA A 64 -15.62 -1.85 7.55
N PRO A 65 -16.04 -1.75 8.83
CA PRO A 65 -15.15 -1.28 9.89
C PRO A 65 -13.91 -2.17 9.98
N ARG A 66 -12.74 -1.56 9.93
CA ARG A 66 -11.48 -2.27 10.14
C ARG A 66 -11.26 -2.47 11.63
N THR A 67 -11.27 -3.71 12.06
CA THR A 67 -11.17 -4.09 13.49
C THR A 67 -9.73 -4.25 13.97
N GLY A 68 -8.76 -4.16 13.04
CA GLY A 68 -7.36 -4.47 13.30
C GLY A 68 -7.08 -5.99 13.39
N ARG A 69 -8.09 -6.80 13.12
CA ARG A 69 -8.00 -8.27 13.07
C ARG A 69 -8.38 -8.79 11.68
N GLU A 70 -8.06 -8.00 10.67
CA GLU A 70 -8.29 -8.39 9.29
C GLU A 70 -7.52 -9.67 9.00
N THR A 71 -8.21 -10.60 8.36
CA THR A 71 -7.62 -11.86 7.90
C THR A 71 -6.98 -11.68 6.53
N GLY A 72 -6.10 -12.60 6.18
CA GLY A 72 -5.49 -12.64 4.86
C GLY A 72 -4.54 -13.82 4.70
N PRO A 73 -4.11 -14.09 3.46
CA PRO A 73 -3.19 -15.19 3.17
C PRO A 73 -1.74 -14.89 3.58
N GLY A 74 -1.37 -13.63 3.78
CA GLY A 74 0.00 -13.24 4.11
C GLY A 74 0.84 -12.79 2.94
N ILE A 75 0.23 -12.18 1.93
CA ILE A 75 0.93 -11.60 0.77
C ILE A 75 0.67 -10.11 0.65
N SER A 76 1.70 -9.39 0.20
CA SER A 76 1.58 -8.02 -0.31
C SER A 76 1.59 -8.05 -1.82
N VAL A 77 0.72 -7.30 -2.49
CA VAL A 77 0.62 -7.30 -3.94
C VAL A 77 0.78 -5.91 -4.53
N LEU A 78 1.40 -5.85 -5.71
CA LEU A 78 1.45 -4.70 -6.58
C LEU A 78 0.59 -4.95 -7.81
N LYS A 79 -0.13 -3.93 -8.28
CA LYS A 79 -1.02 -4.04 -9.42
C LYS A 79 -0.91 -2.80 -10.28
N ARG A 80 -0.74 -3.02 -11.60
CA ARG A 80 -0.92 -2.01 -12.64
C ARG A 80 -2.09 -2.40 -13.52
N TYR A 81 -2.75 -1.43 -14.15
CA TYR A 81 -3.85 -1.72 -15.08
C TYR A 81 -3.40 -2.64 -16.21
N ALA A 82 -4.28 -3.56 -16.62
CA ALA A 82 -4.04 -4.55 -17.66
C ALA A 82 -2.80 -5.44 -17.44
N ALA A 83 -2.34 -5.59 -16.19
CA ALA A 83 -1.32 -6.55 -15.80
C ALA A 83 -1.85 -7.41 -14.63
N PHE A 84 -1.37 -8.62 -14.47
CA PHE A 84 -1.68 -9.41 -13.28
C PHE A 84 -1.05 -8.78 -12.04
N PRO A 85 -1.69 -8.86 -10.86
CA PRO A 85 -1.07 -8.50 -9.60
C PRO A 85 0.20 -9.33 -9.38
N GLN A 86 1.29 -8.68 -9.01
CA GLN A 86 2.52 -9.35 -8.64
C GLN A 86 2.64 -9.42 -7.11
N ILE A 87 2.99 -10.59 -6.58
CA ILE A 87 3.35 -10.74 -5.18
C ILE A 87 4.65 -9.98 -4.94
N ALA A 88 4.58 -8.93 -4.13
CA ALA A 88 5.73 -8.07 -3.78
C ALA A 88 6.49 -8.61 -2.57
N ALA A 89 5.76 -9.18 -1.60
CA ALA A 89 6.31 -9.79 -0.42
C ALA A 89 5.39 -10.88 0.11
N VAL A 90 5.97 -11.90 0.75
CA VAL A 90 5.28 -12.94 1.51
C VAL A 90 5.67 -12.76 2.97
N VAL A 91 4.68 -12.83 3.87
CA VAL A 91 4.89 -12.69 5.30
C VAL A 91 5.46 -13.99 5.86
N GLU A 92 6.58 -13.90 6.56
CA GLU A 92 7.22 -15.04 7.23
C GLU A 92 6.26 -15.70 8.24
N GLY A 93 6.15 -17.02 8.20
CA GLY A 93 5.24 -17.83 9.03
C GLY A 93 3.77 -17.70 8.63
N SER A 94 3.45 -17.10 7.46
CA SER A 94 2.09 -16.98 6.98
C SER A 94 1.60 -18.22 6.22
N PRO A 95 0.28 -18.42 6.10
CA PRO A 95 -0.28 -19.47 5.25
C PRO A 95 0.23 -19.42 3.80
N ALA A 96 0.48 -18.25 3.26
CA ALA A 96 1.02 -18.09 1.92
C ALA A 96 2.44 -18.66 1.79
N GLU A 97 3.30 -18.45 2.79
CA GLU A 97 4.64 -19.05 2.83
C GLU A 97 4.56 -20.57 2.96
N GLU A 98 3.70 -21.06 3.86
CA GLU A 98 3.53 -22.52 4.10
C GLU A 98 3.12 -23.28 2.84
N VAL A 99 2.28 -22.68 1.97
CA VAL A 99 1.87 -23.30 0.71
C VAL A 99 2.89 -23.08 -0.42
N GLY A 100 3.91 -22.25 -0.24
CA GLY A 100 4.96 -22.02 -1.21
C GLY A 100 4.67 -20.92 -2.23
N LEU A 101 3.85 -19.92 -1.89
CA LEU A 101 3.77 -18.67 -2.66
C LEU A 101 5.07 -17.88 -2.51
N GLU A 102 5.53 -17.26 -3.60
CA GLU A 102 6.83 -16.58 -3.64
C GLU A 102 6.70 -15.13 -4.12
N PRO A 103 7.56 -14.22 -3.65
CA PRO A 103 7.69 -12.91 -4.25
C PRO A 103 8.05 -13.02 -5.75
N GLY A 104 7.35 -12.27 -6.59
CA GLY A 104 7.51 -12.34 -8.05
C GLY A 104 6.39 -13.11 -8.76
N ASP A 105 5.65 -13.97 -8.08
CA ASP A 105 4.49 -14.66 -8.64
C ASP A 105 3.45 -13.67 -9.17
N LEU A 106 2.85 -13.99 -10.31
CA LEU A 106 1.77 -13.20 -10.90
C LEU A 106 0.43 -13.86 -10.59
N VAL A 107 -0.40 -13.21 -9.78
CA VAL A 107 -1.73 -13.71 -9.39
C VAL A 107 -2.68 -13.57 -10.56
N SER A 108 -2.98 -14.65 -11.28
CA SER A 108 -3.84 -14.62 -12.48
C SER A 108 -5.33 -14.78 -12.16
N ALA A 109 -5.68 -15.45 -11.05
CA ALA A 109 -7.05 -15.55 -10.56
C ALA A 109 -7.12 -15.61 -9.04
N ILE A 110 -8.23 -15.12 -8.48
CA ILE A 110 -8.61 -15.20 -7.07
C ILE A 110 -10.05 -15.72 -7.01
N ASP A 111 -10.28 -16.83 -6.28
CA ASP A 111 -11.59 -17.50 -6.20
C ASP A 111 -12.23 -17.72 -7.59
N GLY A 112 -11.42 -18.10 -8.58
CA GLY A 112 -11.81 -18.33 -9.96
C GLY A 112 -11.98 -17.07 -10.82
N ALA A 113 -11.99 -15.87 -10.22
CA ALA A 113 -12.13 -14.61 -10.95
C ALA A 113 -10.79 -14.13 -11.51
N ASN A 114 -10.74 -13.80 -12.81
CA ASN A 114 -9.52 -13.29 -13.46
C ASN A 114 -9.16 -11.89 -12.96
N THR A 115 -7.92 -11.70 -12.57
CA THR A 115 -7.44 -10.46 -11.91
C THR A 115 -6.97 -9.37 -12.88
N LEU A 116 -6.89 -9.65 -14.18
CA LEU A 116 -6.26 -8.76 -15.18
C LEU A 116 -6.90 -7.36 -15.20
N SER A 117 -8.23 -7.29 -15.13
CA SER A 117 -9.01 -6.03 -15.16
C SER A 117 -9.35 -5.47 -13.78
N MET A 118 -9.04 -6.19 -12.70
CA MET A 118 -9.30 -5.74 -11.34
C MET A 118 -8.42 -4.54 -10.97
N SER A 119 -8.90 -3.69 -10.08
CA SER A 119 -8.08 -2.67 -9.41
C SER A 119 -7.24 -3.29 -8.27
N LEU A 120 -6.22 -2.58 -7.81
CA LEU A 120 -5.47 -2.99 -6.62
C LEU A 120 -6.38 -3.11 -5.38
N THR A 121 -7.32 -2.17 -5.22
CA THR A 121 -8.29 -2.19 -4.12
C THR A 121 -9.15 -3.45 -4.17
N GLU A 122 -9.68 -3.82 -5.33
CA GLU A 122 -10.47 -5.03 -5.53
C GLU A 122 -9.67 -6.29 -5.19
N VAL A 123 -8.45 -6.41 -5.70
CA VAL A 123 -7.55 -7.54 -5.38
C VAL A 123 -7.30 -7.65 -3.88
N LYS A 124 -7.02 -6.53 -3.20
CA LYS A 124 -6.81 -6.52 -1.74
C LYS A 124 -8.05 -6.96 -0.98
N LEU A 125 -9.23 -6.50 -1.38
CA LEU A 125 -10.49 -6.89 -0.74
C LEU A 125 -10.78 -8.39 -0.91
N LEU A 126 -10.54 -8.94 -2.09
CA LEU A 126 -10.72 -10.37 -2.35
C LEU A 126 -9.71 -11.23 -1.55
N LEU A 127 -8.46 -10.81 -1.47
CA LEU A 127 -7.45 -11.52 -0.67
C LEU A 127 -7.77 -11.47 0.84
N ALA A 128 -8.22 -10.33 1.35
CA ALA A 128 -8.58 -10.19 2.74
C ALA A 128 -9.82 -11.03 3.09
N GLY A 129 -10.83 -11.02 2.20
CA GLY A 129 -12.11 -11.65 2.47
C GLY A 129 -12.85 -11.02 3.66
N GLY A 130 -14.08 -11.45 3.89
CA GLY A 130 -14.87 -11.05 5.06
C GLY A 130 -15.04 -12.17 6.07
N ASP A 131 -14.48 -13.33 5.80
CA ASP A 131 -14.61 -14.55 6.61
C ASP A 131 -13.30 -15.35 6.61
N GLU A 132 -13.26 -16.39 7.44
CA GLU A 132 -12.08 -17.26 7.60
C GLU A 132 -11.97 -18.36 6.51
N ARG A 133 -12.81 -18.32 5.45
CA ARG A 133 -12.70 -19.30 4.37
C ARG A 133 -11.36 -19.14 3.65
N PRO A 134 -10.71 -20.25 3.28
CA PRO A 134 -9.52 -20.19 2.43
C PRO A 134 -9.80 -19.43 1.14
N VAL A 135 -8.77 -18.84 0.56
CA VAL A 135 -8.81 -18.21 -0.76
C VAL A 135 -8.10 -19.09 -1.78
N ASP A 136 -8.76 -19.31 -2.91
CA ASP A 136 -8.15 -19.99 -4.06
C ASP A 136 -7.33 -18.96 -4.86
N ILE A 137 -6.03 -19.17 -4.94
CA ILE A 137 -5.09 -18.29 -5.66
C ILE A 137 -4.43 -19.07 -6.77
N ARG A 138 -4.60 -18.60 -8.01
CA ARG A 138 -3.85 -19.09 -9.16
C ARG A 138 -2.75 -18.13 -9.51
N VAL A 139 -1.53 -18.64 -9.61
CA VAL A 139 -0.36 -17.83 -9.99
C VAL A 139 0.32 -18.37 -11.24
N LEU A 140 1.00 -17.46 -11.93
CA LEU A 140 1.96 -17.75 -12.99
C LEU A 140 3.36 -17.50 -12.42
N ARG A 141 4.21 -18.53 -12.44
CA ARG A 141 5.62 -18.49 -12.05
C ARG A 141 6.47 -18.91 -13.24
N GLY A 142 7.07 -17.94 -13.92
CA GLY A 142 7.70 -18.18 -15.22
C GLY A 142 6.67 -18.64 -16.25
N ASN A 143 6.80 -19.86 -16.76
CA ASN A 143 5.87 -20.46 -17.71
C ASN A 143 4.87 -21.43 -17.07
N ASP A 144 4.97 -21.66 -15.76
CA ASP A 144 4.15 -22.62 -15.05
C ASP A 144 2.97 -21.97 -14.35
N THR A 145 1.86 -22.69 -14.26
CA THR A 145 0.67 -22.27 -13.52
C THR A 145 0.56 -23.13 -12.28
N HIS A 146 0.35 -22.48 -11.12
CA HIS A 146 0.15 -23.15 -9.86
C HIS A 146 -1.15 -22.69 -9.22
N ASP A 147 -1.88 -23.64 -8.63
CA ASP A 147 -3.11 -23.40 -7.88
C ASP A 147 -2.86 -23.66 -6.41
N TYR A 148 -3.24 -22.69 -5.56
CA TYR A 148 -3.08 -22.75 -4.12
C TYR A 148 -4.41 -22.49 -3.42
N ASN A 149 -4.77 -23.32 -2.43
CA ASN A 149 -5.85 -23.05 -1.50
C ASN A 149 -5.23 -22.55 -0.20
N VAL A 150 -5.34 -21.24 0.05
CA VAL A 150 -4.58 -20.56 1.10
C VAL A 150 -5.51 -20.15 2.25
N PRO A 151 -5.29 -20.64 3.49
CA PRO A 151 -6.05 -20.18 4.64
C PRO A 151 -5.93 -18.66 4.84
N ARG A 152 -7.02 -18.02 5.26
CA ARG A 152 -7.00 -16.65 5.74
C ARG A 152 -6.87 -16.65 7.25
N THR A 153 -5.85 -16.00 7.77
CA THR A 153 -5.60 -15.90 9.22
C THR A 153 -5.37 -14.45 9.64
N VAL A 154 -5.54 -14.18 10.93
CA VAL A 154 -5.13 -12.88 11.49
C VAL A 154 -3.61 -12.90 11.63
N LEU A 155 -2.91 -12.32 10.67
CA LEU A 155 -1.45 -12.33 10.61
C LEU A 155 -0.80 -11.47 11.70
N PHE A 156 -1.37 -10.30 11.91
CA PHE A 156 -0.83 -9.32 12.85
C PHE A 156 -1.97 -8.80 13.74
N PRO A 157 -2.25 -9.46 14.89
CA PRO A 157 -3.28 -8.99 15.82
C PRO A 157 -2.96 -7.60 16.39
N GLU A 158 -1.67 -7.26 16.51
CA GLU A 158 -1.20 -5.96 16.97
C GLU A 158 -0.67 -5.09 15.80
N PRO A 159 -0.84 -3.75 15.84
CA PRO A 159 -0.39 -2.87 14.78
C PRO A 159 1.13 -2.72 14.70
N PHE A 160 1.84 -3.13 15.74
CA PHE A 160 3.29 -3.16 15.78
C PHE A 160 3.82 -4.24 16.70
N ALA A 161 5.07 -4.62 16.49
CA ALA A 161 5.87 -5.43 17.42
C ALA A 161 7.14 -4.65 17.80
N PHE A 162 7.51 -4.70 19.07
CA PHE A 162 8.72 -4.05 19.56
C PHE A 162 9.63 -5.04 20.25
N GLU A 163 10.84 -5.20 19.73
CA GLU A 163 11.80 -6.18 20.19
C GLU A 163 13.10 -5.51 20.64
N ARG A 164 13.62 -6.00 21.75
CA ARG A 164 14.91 -5.61 22.31
C ARG A 164 15.80 -6.82 22.44
N ALA A 165 16.99 -6.76 21.89
CA ALA A 165 18.01 -7.77 22.10
C ALA A 165 19.28 -7.14 22.63
N GLN A 166 20.08 -7.87 23.41
CA GLN A 166 21.40 -7.43 23.84
C GLN A 166 22.36 -7.48 22.64
N GLY A 167 23.23 -6.47 22.51
CA GLY A 167 24.27 -6.45 21.50
C GLY A 167 23.80 -6.13 20.07
N ARG A 168 22.53 -5.81 19.86
CA ARG A 168 22.01 -5.37 18.56
C ARG A 168 21.02 -4.22 18.68
N PRO A 169 20.75 -3.46 17.62
CA PRO A 169 19.73 -2.42 17.59
C PRO A 169 18.36 -2.99 17.99
N ALA A 170 17.55 -2.18 18.67
CA ALA A 170 16.15 -2.53 18.87
C ALA A 170 15.43 -2.56 17.51
N ARG A 171 14.37 -3.36 17.40
CA ARG A 171 13.50 -3.39 16.23
C ARG A 171 12.09 -2.96 16.62
N LEU A 172 11.55 -1.99 15.90
CA LEU A 172 10.14 -1.63 15.91
C LEU A 172 9.57 -1.98 14.54
N ARG A 173 8.80 -3.07 14.45
CA ARG A 173 8.10 -3.48 13.25
C ARG A 173 6.70 -2.90 13.27
N VAL A 174 6.35 -2.11 12.25
CA VAL A 174 5.01 -1.56 12.06
C VAL A 174 4.29 -2.41 11.00
N HIS A 175 3.16 -2.99 11.38
CA HIS A 175 2.35 -3.82 10.49
C HIS A 175 1.30 -3.01 9.76
N ARG A 176 0.72 -1.99 10.42
CA ARG A 176 -0.27 -1.06 9.83
C ARG A 176 -0.29 0.26 10.57
N PHE A 177 -0.61 1.33 9.85
CA PHE A 177 -0.74 2.68 10.40
C PHE A 177 -2.20 2.95 10.79
N GLU A 178 -2.72 2.21 11.79
CA GLU A 178 -4.08 2.42 12.32
C GLU A 178 -4.17 3.68 13.17
N ALA A 179 -5.38 4.21 13.32
CA ALA A 179 -5.63 5.40 14.12
C ALA A 179 -5.15 5.23 15.57
N GLY A 180 -4.35 6.17 16.06
CA GLY A 180 -3.78 6.16 17.41
C GLY A 180 -2.48 5.39 17.57
N LEU A 181 -1.89 4.84 16.50
CA LEU A 181 -0.60 4.14 16.55
C LEU A 181 0.50 5.02 17.15
N ALA A 182 0.63 6.27 16.69
CA ALA A 182 1.67 7.18 17.20
C ALA A 182 1.55 7.37 18.72
N SER A 183 0.33 7.55 19.23
CA SER A 183 0.08 7.69 20.67
C SER A 183 0.37 6.41 21.46
N ARG A 184 0.13 5.23 20.86
CA ARG A 184 0.53 3.95 21.46
C ARG A 184 2.04 3.82 21.51
N LEU A 185 2.75 4.13 20.43
CA LEU A 185 4.22 4.10 20.37
C LEU A 185 4.82 5.07 21.39
N GLU A 186 4.22 6.26 21.57
CA GLU A 186 4.68 7.23 22.55
C GLU A 186 4.57 6.69 23.99
N ARG A 187 3.50 5.97 24.32
CA ARG A 187 3.33 5.37 25.65
C ARG A 187 4.16 4.12 25.89
N GLU A 188 4.26 3.24 24.88
CA GLU A 188 4.78 1.88 25.05
C GLU A 188 6.24 1.74 24.61
N VAL A 189 6.67 2.48 23.58
CA VAL A 189 8.01 2.33 22.98
C VAL A 189 8.96 3.45 23.38
N VAL A 190 8.50 4.70 23.39
CA VAL A 190 9.36 5.86 23.72
C VAL A 190 10.04 5.71 25.08
N PRO A 191 9.38 5.34 26.19
CA PRO A 191 10.05 5.15 27.50
C PRO A 191 11.13 4.08 27.46
N ALA A 192 10.94 3.04 26.64
CA ALA A 192 11.87 1.93 26.51
C ALA A 192 13.12 2.26 25.69
N LEU A 193 13.10 3.35 24.92
CA LEU A 193 14.20 3.82 24.08
C LEU A 193 14.93 5.05 24.64
N LYS A 194 14.35 5.78 25.59
CA LYS A 194 14.99 6.93 26.23
C LYS A 194 16.28 6.52 26.94
N GLY A 195 17.37 7.24 26.65
CA GLY A 195 18.68 6.99 27.26
C GLY A 195 19.40 5.72 26.80
N ARG A 196 18.87 5.02 25.79
CA ARG A 196 19.46 3.79 25.27
C ARG A 196 20.57 4.12 24.24
N GLN A 197 21.72 3.46 24.39
CA GLN A 197 22.73 3.34 23.34
C GLN A 197 22.34 2.14 22.45
N GLY A 198 22.59 2.20 21.14
CA GLY A 198 22.44 1.03 20.25
C GLY A 198 21.48 1.20 19.08
N GLY A 199 20.77 2.33 19.00
CA GLY A 199 19.94 2.64 17.85
C GLY A 199 18.67 1.81 17.72
N LEU A 200 17.88 2.11 16.67
CA LEU A 200 16.61 1.52 16.36
C LEU A 200 16.53 1.21 14.85
N ALA A 201 16.07 0.01 14.53
CA ALA A 201 15.56 -0.34 13.22
C ALA A 201 14.01 -0.15 13.21
N LEU A 202 13.51 0.77 12.42
CA LEU A 202 12.08 0.89 12.09
C LEU A 202 11.80 0.01 10.90
N ASP A 203 11.22 -1.16 11.16
CA ASP A 203 10.92 -2.17 10.14
C ASP A 203 9.52 -1.91 9.53
N LEU A 204 9.50 -1.48 8.28
CA LEU A 204 8.30 -1.18 7.49
C LEU A 204 8.08 -2.20 6.36
N ARG A 205 8.79 -3.33 6.37
CA ARG A 205 8.67 -4.37 5.36
C ARG A 205 7.27 -4.99 5.36
N GLY A 206 6.70 -5.15 4.17
CA GLY A 206 5.34 -5.67 3.98
C GLY A 206 4.21 -4.77 4.51
N CYS A 207 4.53 -3.60 5.08
CA CYS A 207 3.55 -2.68 5.61
C CYS A 207 2.92 -1.84 4.49
N GLN A 208 1.61 -2.00 4.28
CA GLN A 208 0.90 -1.37 3.17
C GLN A 208 -0.43 -0.72 3.56
N ASP A 209 -0.88 -0.91 4.81
CA ASP A 209 -2.22 -0.52 5.23
C ASP A 209 -2.19 0.58 6.30
N GLY A 210 -3.25 1.40 6.30
CA GLY A 210 -3.47 2.43 7.28
C GLY A 210 -3.61 3.85 6.73
N SER A 211 -3.48 4.82 7.62
CA SER A 211 -3.67 6.24 7.33
C SER A 211 -2.36 6.94 7.01
N LEU A 212 -2.36 7.76 5.96
CA LEU A 212 -1.25 8.66 5.64
C LEU A 212 -1.02 9.68 6.76
N ASP A 213 -2.10 10.16 7.40
CA ASP A 213 -1.97 11.12 8.51
C ASP A 213 -1.33 10.48 9.74
N GLU A 214 -1.62 9.20 10.01
CA GLU A 214 -0.97 8.47 11.10
C GLU A 214 0.51 8.19 10.81
N ALA A 215 0.86 7.92 9.55
CA ALA A 215 2.25 7.78 9.13
C ALA A 215 3.06 9.06 9.38
N VAL A 216 2.47 10.23 9.13
CA VAL A 216 3.08 11.54 9.47
C VAL A 216 3.27 11.70 10.98
N ARG A 217 2.26 11.31 11.79
CA ARG A 217 2.37 11.36 13.25
C ARG A 217 3.47 10.43 13.78
N VAL A 218 3.59 9.24 13.22
CA VAL A 218 4.68 8.31 13.56
C VAL A 218 6.03 8.90 13.15
N ALA A 219 6.16 9.49 11.96
CA ALA A 219 7.38 10.16 11.54
C ALA A 219 7.74 11.33 12.49
N ASN A 220 6.74 12.05 13.02
CA ASN A 220 6.96 13.12 13.99
C ASN A 220 7.52 12.64 15.35
N LEU A 221 7.36 11.39 15.73
CA LEU A 221 8.06 10.85 16.91
C LEU A 221 9.60 10.89 16.75
N PHE A 222 10.08 10.84 15.52
CA PHE A 222 11.51 10.80 15.19
C PHE A 222 12.07 12.11 14.66
N ALA A 223 11.25 12.93 13.99
CA ALA A 223 11.70 14.17 13.36
C ALA A 223 10.70 15.31 13.58
N LYS A 224 11.24 16.53 13.81
CA LYS A 224 10.48 17.78 13.80
C LYS A 224 10.76 18.53 12.51
N ALA A 225 9.71 18.96 11.82
CA ALA A 225 9.84 19.76 10.61
C ALA A 225 8.64 20.68 10.43
N ALA A 226 8.89 21.95 10.10
CA ALA A 226 7.83 22.90 9.73
C ALA A 226 7.16 22.49 8.42
N VAL A 227 7.94 21.89 7.50
CA VAL A 227 7.46 21.33 6.24
C VAL A 227 8.12 19.96 6.06
N ALA A 228 7.32 18.90 6.14
CA ALA A 228 7.74 17.52 5.86
C ALA A 228 7.43 17.12 4.42
N GLY A 229 6.61 17.90 3.73
CA GLY A 229 6.20 17.70 2.35
C GLY A 229 4.85 18.36 2.07
N ARG A 230 4.25 17.98 0.94
CA ARG A 230 2.94 18.49 0.55
C ARG A 230 2.19 17.48 -0.32
N PHE A 231 0.88 17.44 -0.20
CA PHE A 231 0.03 16.80 -1.20
C PHE A 231 -0.29 17.83 -2.30
N GLU A 232 -0.11 17.43 -3.54
CA GLU A 232 -0.40 18.23 -4.72
C GLU A 232 -1.59 17.62 -5.45
N GLY A 233 -2.66 18.39 -5.56
CA GLY A 233 -3.91 18.01 -6.20
C GLY A 233 -4.13 18.72 -7.54
N ARG A 234 -5.29 18.45 -8.13
CA ARG A 234 -5.72 19.05 -9.40
C ARG A 234 -5.78 20.59 -9.30
N GLY A 235 -5.40 21.27 -10.38
CA GLY A 235 -5.45 22.73 -10.45
C GLY A 235 -4.40 23.44 -9.60
N GLY A 236 -3.36 22.74 -9.16
CA GLY A 236 -2.28 23.31 -8.34
C GLY A 236 -2.63 23.45 -6.86
N ALA A 237 -3.73 22.81 -6.41
CA ALA A 237 -4.05 22.72 -4.99
C ALA A 237 -2.91 22.06 -4.23
N LYS A 238 -2.49 22.68 -3.13
CA LYS A 238 -1.39 22.18 -2.29
C LYS A 238 -1.81 22.17 -0.83
N GLU A 239 -1.56 21.05 -0.16
CA GLU A 239 -1.75 20.90 1.27
C GLU A 239 -0.40 20.57 1.92
N THR A 240 0.09 21.47 2.76
CA THR A 240 1.37 21.29 3.46
C THR A 240 1.23 20.28 4.57
N VAL A 241 2.17 19.34 4.63
CA VAL A 241 2.32 18.37 5.70
C VAL A 241 3.48 18.79 6.58
N SER A 242 3.30 18.76 7.89
CA SER A 242 4.31 19.16 8.88
C SER A 242 4.42 18.11 9.99
N CYS A 243 5.57 18.12 10.66
CA CYS A 243 5.86 17.37 11.89
C CYS A 243 6.15 18.38 13.00
N PRO A 244 5.12 19.02 13.59
CA PRO A 244 5.30 20.23 14.40
C PRO A 244 5.75 19.95 15.84
N ALA A 245 5.40 18.78 16.38
CA ALA A 245 5.74 18.44 17.76
C ALA A 245 7.23 18.13 17.95
N GLU A 246 7.73 18.28 19.18
CA GLU A 246 9.09 17.83 19.51
C GLU A 246 9.22 16.31 19.30
N ALA A 247 10.29 15.91 18.65
CA ALA A 247 10.53 14.52 18.33
C ALA A 247 11.00 13.74 19.57
N ALA A 248 10.09 13.00 20.18
CA ALA A 248 10.37 12.24 21.41
C ALA A 248 11.53 11.24 21.29
N LEU A 249 11.79 10.75 20.06
CA LEU A 249 12.87 9.85 19.68
C LEU A 249 13.90 10.52 18.76
N GLY A 250 13.95 11.86 18.71
CA GLY A 250 14.84 12.62 17.82
C GLY A 250 16.32 12.30 18.00
N ALA A 251 16.75 11.96 19.20
CA ALA A 251 18.13 11.62 19.50
C ALA A 251 18.50 10.14 19.29
N VAL A 252 17.51 9.24 19.08
CA VAL A 252 17.77 7.80 18.91
C VAL A 252 18.33 7.55 17.51
N PRO A 253 19.53 6.97 17.33
CA PRO A 253 20.02 6.59 16.01
C PRO A 253 19.03 5.68 15.30
N LEU A 254 18.64 6.00 14.06
CA LEU A 254 17.53 5.38 13.35
C LEU A 254 17.93 4.91 11.96
N VAL A 255 17.56 3.67 11.65
CA VAL A 255 17.58 3.10 10.30
C VAL A 255 16.16 2.63 9.96
N VAL A 256 15.69 2.84 8.74
CA VAL A 256 14.39 2.39 8.27
C VAL A 256 14.59 1.21 7.31
N TRP A 257 13.82 0.14 7.49
CA TRP A 257 13.83 -1.01 6.60
C TRP A 257 12.66 -0.96 5.63
N THR A 258 12.93 -1.19 4.36
CA THR A 258 11.92 -1.24 3.29
C THR A 258 12.10 -2.46 2.41
N ASP A 259 11.01 -2.92 1.83
CA ASP A 259 10.98 -3.94 0.78
C ASP A 259 9.99 -3.55 -0.34
N ALA A 260 9.76 -4.44 -1.31
CA ALA A 260 8.78 -4.20 -2.38
C ALA A 260 7.33 -4.16 -1.87
N GLY A 261 7.04 -4.72 -0.69
CA GLY A 261 5.73 -4.68 -0.03
C GLY A 261 5.53 -3.47 0.89
N THR A 262 6.53 -2.59 1.01
CA THR A 262 6.40 -1.31 1.74
C THR A 262 5.65 -0.31 0.86
N LEU A 263 4.39 0.02 1.20
CA LEU A 263 3.51 0.83 0.34
C LEU A 263 2.81 1.96 1.10
N GLY A 264 2.41 3.00 0.36
CA GLY A 264 1.52 4.06 0.83
C GLY A 264 1.95 4.74 2.13
N PRO A 265 1.27 4.49 3.28
CA PRO A 265 1.62 5.11 4.57
C PRO A 265 3.05 4.80 5.01
N ALA A 266 3.52 3.58 4.79
CA ALA A 266 4.88 3.17 5.12
C ALA A 266 5.93 3.88 4.26
N GLU A 267 5.67 4.03 2.95
CA GLU A 267 6.52 4.83 2.06
C GLU A 267 6.56 6.29 2.49
N LEU A 268 5.40 6.86 2.89
CA LEU A 268 5.32 8.24 3.35
C LEU A 268 6.21 8.47 4.59
N ALA A 269 6.10 7.60 5.60
CA ALA A 269 6.91 7.70 6.80
C ALA A 269 8.40 7.55 6.49
N ALA A 270 8.79 6.54 5.69
CA ALA A 270 10.17 6.33 5.27
C ALA A 270 10.72 7.51 4.48
N GLY A 271 9.94 8.04 3.52
CA GLY A 271 10.33 9.17 2.68
C GLY A 271 10.55 10.46 3.46
N ILE A 272 9.67 10.78 4.40
CA ILE A 272 9.83 11.93 5.29
C ILE A 272 11.13 11.80 6.11
N LEU A 273 11.36 10.63 6.73
CA LEU A 273 12.53 10.42 7.59
C LEU A 273 13.84 10.43 6.78
N GLN A 274 13.84 9.89 5.56
CA GLN A 274 14.99 9.94 4.65
C GLN A 274 15.27 11.36 4.19
N GLU A 275 14.27 12.09 3.72
CA GLU A 275 14.40 13.47 3.20
C GLU A 275 14.92 14.44 4.25
N LEU A 276 14.46 14.32 5.49
CA LEU A 276 14.91 15.14 6.60
C LEU A 276 16.31 14.74 7.12
N GLY A 277 16.97 13.77 6.50
CA GLY A 277 18.26 13.25 6.93
C GLY A 277 18.22 12.58 8.31
N ARG A 278 17.01 12.23 8.78
CA ARG A 278 16.80 11.67 10.11
C ARG A 278 17.14 10.19 10.19
N ALA A 279 16.95 9.48 9.09
CA ALA A 279 17.25 8.05 9.00
C ALA A 279 17.87 7.71 7.64
N LYS A 280 18.67 6.64 7.63
CA LYS A 280 19.06 5.95 6.41
C LYS A 280 18.07 4.84 6.13
N VAL A 281 17.74 4.65 4.86
CA VAL A 281 16.86 3.56 4.40
C VAL A 281 17.70 2.40 3.92
N VAL A 282 17.37 1.21 4.41
CA VAL A 282 18.01 -0.07 4.06
C VAL A 282 16.98 -0.99 3.45
N GLY A 283 17.34 -1.69 2.40
CA GLY A 283 16.52 -2.73 1.82
C GLY A 283 16.27 -2.58 0.33
N PHE A 284 15.04 -2.77 -0.12
CA PHE A 284 14.66 -2.72 -1.51
C PHE A 284 13.84 -1.47 -1.85
N LYS A 285 13.90 -1.06 -3.12
CA LYS A 285 13.14 0.07 -3.65
C LYS A 285 11.63 -0.18 -3.52
N THR A 286 10.89 0.82 -3.07
CA THR A 286 9.44 0.74 -2.97
C THR A 286 8.72 1.15 -4.26
N ALA A 287 7.41 0.90 -4.35
CA ALA A 287 6.66 1.04 -5.60
C ALA A 287 6.25 2.47 -5.95
N GLY A 288 6.20 3.39 -4.97
CA GLY A 288 5.77 4.76 -5.22
C GLY A 288 4.26 4.93 -5.27
N LEU A 289 3.54 4.45 -4.26
CA LEU A 289 2.08 4.54 -4.19
C LEU A 289 1.60 5.49 -3.08
N VAL A 290 2.27 6.64 -2.91
CA VAL A 290 1.89 7.65 -1.91
C VAL A 290 0.94 8.66 -2.52
N GLY A 291 -0.35 8.34 -2.47
CA GLY A 291 -1.44 9.18 -2.96
C GLY A 291 -2.62 9.22 -2.02
N ARG A 292 -3.36 10.32 -2.03
CA ARG A 292 -4.68 10.45 -1.39
C ARG A 292 -5.76 10.11 -2.38
N SER A 293 -6.71 9.29 -1.97
CA SER A 293 -7.90 8.97 -2.75
C SER A 293 -9.14 9.62 -2.14
N LYS A 294 -10.09 9.96 -2.99
CA LYS A 294 -11.41 10.45 -2.61
C LYS A 294 -12.47 9.46 -3.05
N LEU A 295 -13.28 9.01 -2.11
CA LEU A 295 -14.46 8.19 -2.40
C LEU A 295 -15.61 9.09 -2.84
N ILE A 296 -16.20 8.78 -3.99
CA ILE A 296 -17.30 9.53 -4.59
C ILE A 296 -18.45 8.54 -4.86
N PRO A 297 -19.54 8.58 -4.07
CA PRO A 297 -20.69 7.72 -4.28
C PRO A 297 -21.40 8.06 -5.59
N LEU A 298 -21.95 7.06 -6.26
CA LEU A 298 -22.77 7.16 -7.44
C LEU A 298 -24.24 6.89 -7.12
N LYS A 299 -25.14 7.07 -8.10
CA LYS A 299 -26.59 7.00 -7.87
C LYS A 299 -27.16 5.59 -7.76
N ASP A 300 -26.38 4.60 -8.15
CA ASP A 300 -26.70 3.17 -8.22
C ASP A 300 -26.09 2.38 -7.04
N ASP A 301 -25.82 3.07 -5.93
CA ASP A 301 -25.16 2.53 -4.74
C ASP A 301 -23.72 2.00 -4.98
N SER A 302 -23.14 2.26 -6.14
CA SER A 302 -21.73 2.08 -6.42
C SER A 302 -20.91 3.33 -6.04
N ALA A 303 -19.60 3.26 -6.14
CA ALA A 303 -18.72 4.41 -5.91
C ALA A 303 -17.49 4.35 -6.80
N ILE A 304 -16.85 5.50 -6.93
CA ILE A 304 -15.50 5.58 -7.49
C ILE A 304 -14.52 6.09 -6.43
N LEU A 305 -13.39 5.41 -6.32
CA LEU A 305 -12.23 5.85 -5.58
C LEU A 305 -11.29 6.52 -6.58
N LEU A 306 -11.02 7.81 -6.41
CA LEU A 306 -10.15 8.56 -7.32
C LEU A 306 -8.95 9.12 -6.58
N THR A 307 -7.77 8.96 -7.14
CA THR A 307 -6.57 9.64 -6.67
C THR A 307 -6.75 11.14 -6.81
N SER A 308 -6.75 11.85 -5.70
CA SER A 308 -7.03 13.29 -5.61
C SER A 308 -5.79 14.13 -5.32
N GLY A 309 -4.70 13.51 -4.90
CA GLY A 309 -3.43 14.19 -4.64
C GLY A 309 -2.29 13.21 -4.50
N ILE A 310 -1.10 13.63 -4.92
CA ILE A 310 0.16 12.88 -4.80
C ILE A 310 1.12 13.61 -3.87
N PHE A 311 1.97 12.87 -3.16
CA PHE A 311 2.87 13.45 -2.18
C PHE A 311 4.21 13.84 -2.81
N SER A 312 4.65 15.09 -2.51
CA SER A 312 5.96 15.62 -2.87
C SER A 312 6.72 15.99 -1.59
N LEU A 313 7.96 15.55 -1.51
CA LEU A 313 8.91 15.90 -0.46
C LEU A 313 9.35 17.38 -0.55
N PRO A 314 9.99 17.97 0.48
CA PRO A 314 10.47 19.35 0.44
C PRO A 314 11.42 19.66 -0.71
N SER A 315 12.26 18.71 -1.13
CA SER A 315 13.11 18.81 -2.33
C SER A 315 12.35 18.92 -3.65
N GLY A 316 11.05 18.64 -3.66
CA GLY A 316 10.24 18.51 -4.87
C GLY A 316 10.21 17.10 -5.46
N ARG A 317 10.96 16.15 -4.89
CA ARG A 317 10.89 14.73 -5.28
C ARG A 317 9.50 14.19 -4.96
N LYS A 318 8.86 13.56 -5.92
CA LYS A 318 7.56 12.90 -5.74
C LYS A 318 7.78 11.48 -5.26
N LEU A 319 6.93 11.04 -4.32
CA LEU A 319 6.88 9.63 -3.92
C LEU A 319 5.94 8.81 -4.82
N TRP A 320 5.29 9.47 -5.78
CA TRP A 320 4.44 8.83 -6.78
C TRP A 320 5.30 8.29 -7.92
N ASP A 321 5.12 7.03 -8.27
CA ASP A 321 5.89 6.26 -9.27
C ASP A 321 7.38 6.06 -8.96
N ASP A 322 8.04 7.02 -8.33
CA ASP A 322 9.48 6.94 -8.03
C ASP A 322 9.77 6.07 -6.80
N GLY A 323 8.88 6.09 -5.80
CA GLY A 323 9.06 5.38 -4.53
C GLY A 323 10.26 5.85 -3.73
N ILE A 324 10.67 5.02 -2.79
CA ILE A 324 11.86 5.23 -1.97
C ILE A 324 13.01 4.42 -2.55
N VAL A 325 14.09 5.11 -2.89
CA VAL A 325 15.37 4.47 -3.21
C VAL A 325 16.15 4.33 -1.91
N PRO A 326 16.52 3.11 -1.48
CA PRO A 326 17.26 2.93 -0.24
C PRO A 326 18.67 3.50 -0.33
N ASP A 327 19.18 4.03 0.79
CA ASP A 327 20.58 4.47 0.92
C ASP A 327 21.56 3.29 0.88
N ALA A 328 21.13 2.13 1.40
CA ALA A 328 21.85 0.87 1.33
C ALA A 328 20.93 -0.21 0.76
N ALA A 329 21.05 -0.43 -0.54
CA ALA A 329 20.25 -1.42 -1.23
C ALA A 329 20.64 -2.85 -0.84
N ILE A 330 19.63 -3.71 -0.73
CA ILE A 330 19.76 -5.15 -0.59
C ILE A 330 19.18 -5.78 -1.87
N PRO A 331 19.91 -6.69 -2.54
CA PRO A 331 19.36 -7.43 -3.67
C PRO A 331 18.12 -8.22 -3.30
N PHE A 332 17.20 -8.38 -4.26
CA PHE A 332 15.90 -9.00 -4.02
C PHE A 332 15.99 -10.43 -3.47
N ASP A 333 17.00 -11.17 -3.88
CA ASP A 333 17.30 -12.54 -3.44
C ASP A 333 18.00 -12.64 -2.08
N GLN A 334 18.29 -11.51 -1.41
CA GLN A 334 18.99 -11.42 -0.13
C GLN A 334 18.20 -10.64 0.93
N LEU A 335 16.89 -10.56 0.78
CA LEU A 335 16.00 -9.79 1.68
C LEU A 335 15.69 -10.55 2.99
N ASP A 336 16.66 -11.23 3.57
CA ASP A 336 16.53 -11.91 4.87
C ASP A 336 16.83 -10.98 6.05
N GLU A 337 16.30 -11.30 7.22
CA GLU A 337 16.40 -10.48 8.43
C GLU A 337 17.86 -10.25 8.87
N LYS A 338 18.72 -11.25 8.72
CA LYS A 338 20.13 -11.17 9.10
C LYS A 338 20.84 -10.11 8.29
N THR A 339 20.64 -10.09 6.96
CA THR A 339 21.21 -9.10 6.06
C THR A 339 20.76 -7.68 6.42
N TYR A 340 19.49 -7.49 6.75
CA TYR A 340 18.98 -6.20 7.23
C TYR A 340 19.69 -5.72 8.51
N PHE A 341 19.86 -6.61 9.50
CA PHE A 341 20.58 -6.25 10.73
C PHE A 341 22.06 -5.93 10.47
N GLU A 342 22.76 -6.69 9.65
CA GLU A 342 24.17 -6.43 9.31
C GLU A 342 24.33 -5.06 8.65
N ARG A 343 23.47 -4.70 7.69
CA ARG A 343 23.46 -3.38 7.06
C ARG A 343 23.13 -2.27 8.05
N THR A 344 22.18 -2.52 8.95
CA THR A 344 21.80 -1.57 10.01
C THR A 344 22.98 -1.27 10.94
N ILE A 345 23.66 -2.30 11.42
CA ILE A 345 24.84 -2.14 12.32
C ILE A 345 25.95 -1.34 11.63
N ALA A 346 26.14 -1.55 10.33
CA ALA A 346 27.15 -0.82 9.56
C ALA A 346 26.85 0.70 9.43
N LEU A 347 25.57 1.09 9.50
CA LEU A 347 25.12 2.48 9.33
C LEU A 347 24.90 3.22 10.65
N LEU A 348 24.68 2.50 11.74
CA LEU A 348 24.53 3.11 13.04
C LEU A 348 25.90 3.54 13.60
N PRO A 349 25.95 4.62 14.42
CA PRO A 349 27.16 4.98 15.15
C PRO A 349 27.68 3.77 15.94
N LYS A 350 28.99 3.56 15.91
CA LYS A 350 29.63 2.50 16.74
C LYS A 350 29.29 2.76 18.20
N LEU A 351 28.79 1.74 18.85
CA LEU A 351 28.45 1.72 20.27
C LEU A 351 29.68 1.99 21.14
#